data_5a016e121d14379fe26437d74c705cea
#
_entry.id   5a016e121d14379fe26437d74c705cea
#
_cell.length_a   1.000
_cell.length_b   1.000
_cell.length_c   1.000
_cell.angle_alpha   90.00
_cell.angle_beta   90.00
_cell.angle_gamma   90.00
#
_symmetry.space_group_name_H-M   'P 1'
#
loop_
_entity.id
_entity.type
_entity.pdbx_description
1 polymer ?
#
loop_
_entity_poly.entity_id
_entity_poly.type
_entity_poly.pdbx_seq_one_letter_code
_entity_poly.pdbx_strand_id
1 'polypeptide(L)'
;MQNNCHLSKLILEQAKKYGDRAALSYRDYTLNKWIPISWKQFALNVKKVSLALLRLGVQVQENIAIFSQNKPETHFVDFGAYGIRAVTIPFYATSSAAQITYMLNDAQIRFLFVGEQPQYDTAFSVISVARSLERIIIFDRSVKKNPNDHLSVYFDDFLNEQLADGVSDDLLNEYKKRLADANDEDLCNILYTSGTTGQSKGVMLTYGMYREGFRVNDAVLPLSENDVFLNFLPYTHIFERAWCYLGLTEGALQCVNLRPADVQRSMQEVHPTCMCAVPRFWEKVYQAVLEKMENGTFMERKLIREALEVGKRYWVN
;
A
#
# COMPACT_ATOMS: atom_id res chain seq x y z
N MET A 1 24.79 -1.02 2.36
CA MET A 1 25.05 -1.51 0.97
C MET A 1 23.89 -1.01 0.11
N GLN A 2 24.14 -0.19 -0.90
CA GLN A 2 23.08 0.28 -1.78
C GLN A 2 22.40 -0.92 -2.43
N ASN A 3 21.15 -1.15 -2.08
CA ASN A 3 20.33 -2.19 -2.69
C ASN A 3 19.88 -1.65 -4.05
N ASN A 4 20.65 -1.91 -5.11
CA ASN A 4 20.40 -1.47 -6.49
C ASN A 4 19.28 -2.28 -7.17
N CYS A 5 18.41 -2.92 -6.39
CA CYS A 5 17.36 -3.75 -6.95
C CYS A 5 16.21 -2.89 -7.49
N HIS A 6 15.85 -3.08 -8.74
CA HIS A 6 14.69 -2.45 -9.36
C HIS A 6 13.40 -2.88 -8.64
N LEU A 7 12.47 -1.94 -8.37
CA LEU A 7 11.24 -2.23 -7.61
C LEU A 7 10.44 -3.40 -8.16
N SER A 8 10.40 -3.59 -9.48
CA SER A 8 9.70 -4.72 -10.09
C SER A 8 10.23 -6.10 -9.66
N LYS A 9 11.49 -6.18 -9.22
CA LYS A 9 12.19 -7.41 -8.78
C LYS A 9 12.34 -7.48 -7.27
N LEU A 10 12.11 -6.37 -6.56
CA LEU A 10 12.44 -6.20 -5.15
C LEU A 10 11.94 -7.36 -4.28
N ILE A 11 10.65 -7.65 -4.32
CA ILE A 11 10.04 -8.65 -3.44
C ILE A 11 10.58 -10.06 -3.71
N LEU A 12 10.88 -10.37 -4.98
CA LEU A 12 11.46 -11.66 -5.36
C LEU A 12 12.90 -11.80 -4.84
N GLU A 13 13.70 -10.75 -4.92
CA GLU A 13 15.09 -10.76 -4.43
C GLU A 13 15.13 -10.78 -2.90
N GLN A 14 14.29 -9.99 -2.23
CA GLN A 14 14.18 -10.01 -0.77
C GLN A 14 13.68 -11.37 -0.24
N ALA A 15 12.78 -12.04 -0.97
CA ALA A 15 12.33 -13.39 -0.60
C ALA A 15 13.46 -14.43 -0.68
N LYS A 16 14.41 -14.31 -1.61
CA LYS A 16 15.61 -15.15 -1.67
C LYS A 16 16.51 -14.92 -0.45
N LYS A 17 16.63 -13.65 -0.01
CA LYS A 17 17.49 -13.26 1.11
C LYS A 17 16.89 -13.63 2.47
N TYR A 18 15.59 -13.39 2.67
CA TYR A 18 14.95 -13.43 3.98
C TYR A 18 13.98 -14.61 4.18
N GLY A 19 13.57 -15.30 3.12
CA GLY A 19 12.77 -16.54 3.19
C GLY A 19 11.51 -16.43 4.04
N ASP A 20 11.47 -17.17 5.13
CA ASP A 20 10.31 -17.27 6.02
C ASP A 20 10.23 -16.15 7.08
N ARG A 21 11.18 -15.21 7.11
CA ARG A 21 11.09 -14.02 7.94
C ARG A 21 9.87 -13.17 7.54
N ALA A 22 9.21 -12.52 8.52
CA ALA A 22 8.07 -11.65 8.27
C ALA A 22 8.49 -10.42 7.44
N ALA A 23 7.77 -10.15 6.36
CA ALA A 23 7.88 -8.97 5.51
C ALA A 23 6.80 -7.95 5.82
N LEU A 24 5.56 -8.45 5.94
CA LEU A 24 4.37 -7.66 6.27
C LEU A 24 3.75 -8.23 7.53
N SER A 25 3.00 -7.43 8.25
CA SER A 25 2.09 -7.88 9.29
C SER A 25 0.83 -7.00 9.28
N TYR A 26 -0.32 -7.57 9.58
CA TYR A 26 -1.58 -6.85 9.67
C TYR A 26 -2.41 -7.37 10.84
N ARG A 27 -3.31 -6.54 11.35
CA ARG A 27 -4.15 -6.94 12.45
C ARG A 27 -5.39 -7.70 11.96
N ASP A 28 -5.55 -8.95 12.40
CA ASP A 28 -6.80 -9.69 12.28
C ASP A 28 -7.71 -9.32 13.46
N TYR A 29 -8.84 -8.69 13.16
CA TYR A 29 -9.79 -8.23 14.17
C TYR A 29 -10.65 -9.36 14.77
N THR A 30 -10.79 -10.46 14.05
CA THR A 30 -11.50 -11.65 14.53
C THR A 30 -10.66 -12.41 15.54
N LEU A 31 -9.40 -12.64 15.20
CA LEU A 31 -8.43 -13.33 16.06
C LEU A 31 -7.80 -12.39 17.10
N ASN A 32 -8.01 -11.09 16.98
CA ASN A 32 -7.47 -10.05 17.85
C ASN A 32 -5.93 -10.10 17.98
N LYS A 33 -5.23 -10.39 16.88
CA LYS A 33 -3.77 -10.50 16.84
C LYS A 33 -3.19 -10.00 15.51
N TRP A 34 -1.90 -9.71 15.51
CA TRP A 34 -1.14 -9.42 14.29
C TRP A 34 -0.77 -10.72 13.58
N ILE A 35 -1.08 -10.77 12.28
CA ILE A 35 -0.79 -11.91 11.40
C ILE A 35 0.40 -11.56 10.52
N PRO A 36 1.52 -12.28 10.63
CA PRO A 36 2.67 -12.05 9.78
C PRO A 36 2.48 -12.70 8.40
N ILE A 37 3.05 -12.06 7.38
CA ILE A 37 3.21 -12.58 6.03
C ILE A 37 4.71 -12.62 5.76
N SER A 38 5.26 -13.80 5.50
CA SER A 38 6.69 -13.95 5.22
C SER A 38 7.07 -13.38 3.85
N TRP A 39 8.35 -13.06 3.65
CA TRP A 39 8.87 -12.64 2.34
C TRP A 39 8.56 -13.67 1.26
N LYS A 40 8.66 -14.96 1.57
CA LYS A 40 8.33 -16.05 0.66
C LYS A 40 6.84 -16.07 0.28
N GLN A 41 5.94 -15.89 1.25
CA GLN A 41 4.51 -15.78 1.00
C GLN A 41 4.18 -14.51 0.20
N PHE A 42 4.81 -13.39 0.54
CA PHE A 42 4.65 -12.14 -0.19
C PHE A 42 5.06 -12.30 -1.66
N ALA A 43 6.25 -12.84 -1.93
CA ALA A 43 6.71 -13.10 -3.29
C ALA A 43 5.81 -14.07 -4.07
N LEU A 44 5.26 -15.10 -3.40
CA LEU A 44 4.31 -16.01 -4.00
C LEU A 44 3.03 -15.30 -4.44
N ASN A 45 2.46 -14.44 -3.58
CA ASN A 45 1.26 -13.66 -3.91
C ASN A 45 1.52 -12.65 -5.02
N VAL A 46 2.65 -11.93 -4.97
CA VAL A 46 3.09 -11.04 -6.04
C VAL A 46 3.17 -11.77 -7.39
N LYS A 47 3.81 -12.95 -7.43
CA LYS A 47 3.91 -13.75 -8.64
C LYS A 47 2.55 -14.23 -9.14
N LYS A 48 1.67 -14.68 -8.24
CA LYS A 48 0.29 -15.08 -8.62
C LYS A 48 -0.48 -13.92 -9.27
N VAL A 49 -0.41 -12.72 -8.69
CA VAL A 49 -1.04 -11.53 -9.26
C VAL A 49 -0.45 -11.21 -10.64
N SER A 50 0.88 -11.21 -10.78
CA SER A 50 1.54 -10.99 -12.08
C SER A 50 1.02 -11.93 -13.15
N LEU A 51 0.98 -13.23 -12.86
CA LEU A 51 0.53 -14.26 -13.81
C LEU A 51 -0.96 -14.15 -14.13
N ALA A 52 -1.79 -13.84 -13.13
CA ALA A 52 -3.23 -13.62 -13.34
C ALA A 52 -3.49 -12.40 -14.24
N LEU A 53 -2.81 -11.30 -14.02
CA LEU A 53 -2.91 -10.09 -14.85
C LEU A 53 -2.40 -10.32 -16.28
N LEU A 54 -1.31 -11.07 -16.47
CA LEU A 54 -0.83 -11.47 -17.78
C LEU A 54 -1.88 -12.31 -18.52
N ARG A 55 -2.52 -13.26 -17.85
CA ARG A 55 -3.57 -14.10 -18.44
C ARG A 55 -4.81 -13.31 -18.87
N LEU A 56 -5.13 -12.22 -18.16
CA LEU A 56 -6.14 -11.24 -18.55
C LEU A 56 -5.70 -10.35 -19.73
N GLY A 57 -4.49 -10.52 -20.23
CA GLY A 57 -3.98 -9.74 -21.36
C GLY A 57 -3.57 -8.32 -21.00
N VAL A 58 -3.21 -8.05 -19.75
CA VAL A 58 -2.69 -6.74 -19.34
C VAL A 58 -1.40 -6.44 -20.12
N GLN A 59 -1.36 -5.27 -20.73
CA GLN A 59 -0.24 -4.83 -21.57
C GLN A 59 0.85 -4.13 -20.75
N VAL A 60 2.04 -3.97 -21.35
CA VAL A 60 3.12 -3.14 -20.78
C VAL A 60 2.65 -1.69 -20.69
N GLN A 61 2.89 -1.05 -19.55
CA GLN A 61 2.47 0.32 -19.21
C GLN A 61 0.93 0.53 -19.22
N GLU A 62 0.16 -0.55 -19.15
CA GLU A 62 -1.28 -0.46 -18.93
C GLU A 62 -1.60 -0.12 -17.47
N ASN A 63 -2.62 0.70 -17.27
CA ASN A 63 -3.05 1.20 -15.97
C ASN A 63 -3.97 0.23 -15.23
N ILE A 64 -3.69 -0.03 -13.96
CA ILE A 64 -4.49 -0.82 -13.03
C ILE A 64 -4.84 0.04 -11.82
N ALA A 65 -6.10 0.10 -11.40
CA ALA A 65 -6.48 0.90 -10.26
C ALA A 65 -6.69 0.08 -8.98
N ILE A 66 -6.37 0.69 -7.84
CA ILE A 66 -6.60 0.16 -6.50
C ILE A 66 -7.39 1.18 -5.69
N PHE A 67 -8.61 0.83 -5.30
CA PHE A 67 -9.52 1.65 -4.50
C PHE A 67 -9.73 1.00 -3.14
N SER A 68 -8.82 1.24 -2.21
CA SER A 68 -8.78 0.54 -0.92
C SER A 68 -8.14 1.40 0.17
N GLN A 69 -8.48 1.11 1.42
CA GLN A 69 -7.65 1.45 2.57
C GLN A 69 -6.32 0.68 2.48
N ASN A 70 -5.40 0.99 3.43
CA ASN A 70 -4.19 0.20 3.56
C ASN A 70 -4.54 -1.26 3.86
N LYS A 71 -4.06 -2.16 2.98
CA LYS A 71 -4.22 -3.62 3.12
C LYS A 71 -2.97 -4.31 2.55
N PRO A 72 -2.59 -5.52 3.03
CA PRO A 72 -1.50 -6.28 2.45
C PRO A 72 -1.70 -6.58 0.96
N GLU A 73 -2.95 -6.82 0.54
CA GLU A 73 -3.32 -7.10 -0.85
C GLU A 73 -2.95 -5.95 -1.79
N THR A 74 -2.97 -4.69 -1.30
CA THR A 74 -2.50 -3.53 -2.07
C THR A 74 -1.06 -3.73 -2.55
N HIS A 75 -0.19 -4.23 -1.67
CA HIS A 75 1.20 -4.51 -2.04
C HIS A 75 1.33 -5.71 -2.99
N PHE A 76 0.46 -6.72 -2.85
CA PHE A 76 0.46 -7.85 -3.78
C PHE A 76 0.12 -7.39 -5.20
N VAL A 77 -0.85 -6.46 -5.32
CA VAL A 77 -1.25 -5.89 -6.62
C VAL A 77 -0.19 -4.92 -7.15
N ASP A 78 0.33 -4.01 -6.31
CA ASP A 78 1.38 -3.08 -6.73
C ASP A 78 2.58 -3.84 -7.31
N PHE A 79 3.21 -4.70 -6.51
CA PHE A 79 4.41 -5.43 -6.95
C PHE A 79 4.11 -6.49 -8.01
N GLY A 80 2.89 -7.04 -8.02
CA GLY A 80 2.43 -7.93 -9.08
C GLY A 80 2.32 -7.22 -10.44
N ALA A 81 1.77 -6.03 -10.47
CA ALA A 81 1.70 -5.17 -11.64
C ALA A 81 3.11 -4.73 -12.09
N TYR A 82 3.99 -4.34 -11.16
CA TYR A 82 5.37 -3.96 -11.47
C TYR A 82 6.15 -5.11 -12.11
N GLY A 83 5.93 -6.34 -11.67
CA GLY A 83 6.55 -7.54 -12.24
C GLY A 83 6.23 -7.78 -13.70
N ILE A 84 5.18 -7.17 -14.24
CA ILE A 84 4.77 -7.23 -15.65
C ILE A 84 4.83 -5.89 -16.37
N ARG A 85 5.46 -4.88 -15.75
CA ARG A 85 5.59 -3.50 -16.26
C ARG A 85 4.25 -2.79 -16.46
N ALA A 86 3.22 -3.13 -15.67
CA ALA A 86 1.98 -2.38 -15.60
C ALA A 86 2.11 -1.24 -14.56
N VAL A 87 1.25 -0.23 -14.68
CA VAL A 87 1.24 0.98 -13.84
C VAL A 87 0.12 0.88 -12.83
N THR A 88 0.36 1.16 -11.54
CA THR A 88 -0.71 1.17 -10.55
C THR A 88 -1.17 2.57 -10.20
N ILE A 89 -2.48 2.73 -10.07
CA ILE A 89 -3.15 4.01 -9.76
C ILE A 89 -3.98 3.82 -8.48
N PRO A 90 -3.46 4.21 -7.32
CA PRO A 90 -4.20 4.11 -6.08
C PRO A 90 -5.19 5.27 -5.94
N PHE A 91 -6.46 4.96 -5.67
CA PHE A 91 -7.51 5.91 -5.36
C PHE A 91 -7.70 6.04 -3.86
N TYR A 92 -7.93 7.25 -3.36
CA TYR A 92 -8.24 7.43 -1.94
C TYR A 92 -9.50 6.64 -1.55
N ALA A 93 -9.41 5.88 -0.48
CA ALA A 93 -10.52 5.04 0.02
C ALA A 93 -11.82 5.81 0.30
N THR A 94 -11.72 7.14 0.42
CA THR A 94 -12.83 8.07 0.65
C THR A 94 -13.27 8.84 -0.61
N SER A 95 -12.74 8.48 -1.79
CA SER A 95 -13.12 9.14 -3.04
C SER A 95 -14.60 8.96 -3.34
N SER A 96 -15.23 10.05 -3.79
CA SER A 96 -16.64 10.04 -4.20
C SER A 96 -16.84 9.33 -5.54
N ALA A 97 -18.09 8.92 -5.83
CA ALA A 97 -18.46 8.33 -7.12
C ALA A 97 -18.04 9.21 -8.32
N ALA A 98 -18.20 10.53 -8.22
CA ALA A 98 -17.79 11.45 -9.27
C ALA A 98 -16.26 11.45 -9.50
N GLN A 99 -15.46 11.42 -8.42
CA GLN A 99 -14.00 11.34 -8.51
C GLN A 99 -13.57 10.00 -9.12
N ILE A 100 -14.17 8.89 -8.67
CA ILE A 100 -13.87 7.56 -9.21
C ILE A 100 -14.22 7.48 -10.69
N THR A 101 -15.40 7.97 -11.10
CA THR A 101 -15.81 8.00 -12.51
C THR A 101 -14.79 8.76 -13.38
N TYR A 102 -14.36 9.93 -12.89
CA TYR A 102 -13.37 10.73 -13.60
C TYR A 102 -12.06 9.94 -13.77
N MET A 103 -11.49 9.44 -12.68
CA MET A 103 -10.19 8.75 -12.71
C MET A 103 -10.22 7.44 -13.51
N LEU A 104 -11.32 6.67 -13.43
CA LEU A 104 -11.50 5.44 -14.22
C LEU A 104 -11.47 5.73 -15.72
N ASN A 105 -12.17 6.79 -16.15
CA ASN A 105 -12.27 7.15 -17.55
C ASN A 105 -11.00 7.86 -18.07
N ASP A 106 -10.41 8.75 -17.28
CA ASP A 106 -9.18 9.49 -17.61
C ASP A 106 -7.99 8.54 -17.79
N ALA A 107 -7.83 7.60 -16.88
CA ALA A 107 -6.75 6.61 -16.91
C ALA A 107 -7.11 5.33 -17.70
N GLN A 108 -8.30 5.23 -18.29
CA GLN A 108 -8.77 4.07 -19.09
C GLN A 108 -8.64 2.73 -18.34
N ILE A 109 -9.10 2.69 -17.10
CA ILE A 109 -8.96 1.53 -16.22
C ILE A 109 -9.87 0.38 -16.67
N ARG A 110 -9.27 -0.79 -16.95
CA ARG A 110 -9.99 -2.04 -17.23
C ARG A 110 -10.20 -2.87 -15.96
N PHE A 111 -9.25 -2.85 -15.03
CA PHE A 111 -9.22 -3.67 -13.82
C PHE A 111 -9.13 -2.80 -12.58
N LEU A 112 -10.15 -2.89 -11.72
CA LEU A 112 -10.24 -2.13 -10.47
C LEU A 112 -10.23 -3.09 -9.28
N PHE A 113 -9.22 -2.97 -8.43
CA PHE A 113 -9.15 -3.69 -7.16
C PHE A 113 -9.79 -2.84 -6.06
N VAL A 114 -10.74 -3.40 -5.31
CA VAL A 114 -11.48 -2.67 -4.25
C VAL A 114 -11.30 -3.30 -2.89
N GLY A 115 -11.23 -2.47 -1.86
CA GLY A 115 -10.98 -2.88 -0.48
C GLY A 115 -12.18 -3.51 0.21
N GLU A 116 -13.05 -2.69 0.76
CA GLU A 116 -14.16 -3.07 1.65
C GLU A 116 -15.51 -2.64 1.05
N GLN A 117 -16.60 -2.88 1.81
CA GLN A 117 -17.96 -2.59 1.36
C GLN A 117 -18.15 -1.17 0.81
N PRO A 118 -17.69 -0.08 1.47
CA PRO A 118 -17.90 1.27 0.96
C PRO A 118 -17.24 1.52 -0.40
N GLN A 119 -16.04 0.96 -0.63
CA GLN A 119 -15.35 1.09 -1.91
C GLN A 119 -16.04 0.26 -2.99
N TYR A 120 -16.50 -0.95 -2.65
CA TYR A 120 -17.27 -1.77 -3.56
C TYR A 120 -18.58 -1.08 -3.97
N ASP A 121 -19.36 -0.57 -3.00
CA ASP A 121 -20.64 0.10 -3.28
C ASP A 121 -20.44 1.33 -4.18
N THR A 122 -19.40 2.11 -3.93
CA THR A 122 -19.04 3.26 -4.76
C THR A 122 -18.63 2.82 -6.18
N ALA A 123 -17.76 1.81 -6.31
CA ALA A 123 -17.32 1.28 -7.59
C ALA A 123 -18.50 0.68 -8.39
N PHE A 124 -19.37 -0.08 -7.74
CA PHE A 124 -20.55 -0.66 -8.36
C PHE A 124 -21.51 0.43 -8.87
N SER A 125 -21.70 1.53 -8.12
CA SER A 125 -22.59 2.62 -8.52
C SER A 125 -22.18 3.33 -9.82
N VAL A 126 -20.93 3.20 -10.24
CA VAL A 126 -20.37 3.89 -11.44
C VAL A 126 -20.09 2.95 -12.62
N ILE A 127 -20.40 1.66 -12.52
CA ILE A 127 -20.13 0.67 -13.57
C ILE A 127 -20.68 1.11 -14.92
N SER A 128 -21.91 1.64 -14.97
CA SER A 128 -22.59 2.03 -16.21
C SER A 128 -21.93 3.23 -16.92
N VAL A 129 -21.11 3.99 -16.22
CA VAL A 129 -20.42 5.21 -16.76
C VAL A 129 -18.89 5.04 -16.82
N ALA A 130 -18.36 3.98 -16.29
CA ALA A 130 -16.94 3.60 -16.37
C ALA A 130 -16.69 2.83 -17.67
N ARG A 131 -16.37 3.56 -18.74
CA ARG A 131 -16.39 3.08 -20.14
C ARG A 131 -15.44 1.92 -20.45
N SER A 132 -14.31 1.86 -19.78
CA SER A 132 -13.25 0.86 -20.00
C SER A 132 -13.27 -0.27 -18.97
N LEU A 133 -14.08 -0.16 -17.90
CA LEU A 133 -14.04 -1.08 -16.77
C LEU A 133 -14.62 -2.45 -17.19
N GLU A 134 -13.78 -3.49 -17.08
CA GLU A 134 -14.12 -4.87 -17.44
C GLU A 134 -14.31 -5.76 -16.22
N ARG A 135 -13.57 -5.49 -15.12
CA ARG A 135 -13.65 -6.32 -13.92
C ARG A 135 -13.36 -5.53 -12.66
N ILE A 136 -14.10 -5.85 -11.58
CA ILE A 136 -13.84 -5.40 -10.22
C ILE A 136 -13.35 -6.59 -9.40
N ILE A 137 -12.20 -6.47 -8.74
CA ILE A 137 -11.62 -7.51 -7.89
C ILE A 137 -11.68 -7.06 -6.42
N ILE A 138 -12.37 -7.80 -5.59
CA ILE A 138 -12.71 -7.41 -4.20
C ILE A 138 -11.75 -8.11 -3.23
N PHE A 139 -11.01 -7.34 -2.43
CA PHE A 139 -10.07 -7.88 -1.44
C PHE A 139 -10.77 -8.56 -0.27
N ASP A 140 -11.80 -7.92 0.28
CA ASP A 140 -12.48 -8.39 1.49
C ASP A 140 -13.63 -9.34 1.17
N ARG A 141 -13.51 -10.58 1.61
CA ARG A 141 -14.56 -11.59 1.42
C ARG A 141 -15.85 -11.32 2.17
N SER A 142 -15.83 -10.42 3.15
CA SER A 142 -17.03 -10.02 3.89
C SER A 142 -17.94 -9.06 3.09
N VAL A 143 -17.45 -8.51 1.98
CA VAL A 143 -18.22 -7.65 1.08
C VAL A 143 -19.42 -8.41 0.51
N LYS A 144 -20.59 -7.83 0.66
CA LYS A 144 -21.84 -8.35 0.08
C LYS A 144 -22.02 -7.75 -1.31
N LYS A 145 -21.84 -8.58 -2.35
CA LYS A 145 -22.03 -8.16 -3.74
C LYS A 145 -23.51 -7.91 -4.03
N ASN A 146 -23.77 -6.90 -4.88
CA ASN A 146 -25.12 -6.69 -5.41
C ASN A 146 -25.54 -7.91 -6.25
N PRO A 147 -26.80 -8.42 -6.13
CA PRO A 147 -27.27 -9.56 -6.92
C PRO A 147 -27.17 -9.37 -8.44
N ASN A 148 -27.22 -8.12 -8.92
CA ASN A 148 -27.12 -7.78 -10.34
C ASN A 148 -25.67 -7.52 -10.80
N ASP A 149 -24.69 -7.78 -9.95
CA ASP A 149 -23.28 -7.57 -10.26
C ASP A 149 -22.68 -8.80 -10.92
N HIS A 150 -22.35 -8.66 -12.20
CA HIS A 150 -21.72 -9.69 -13.01
C HIS A 150 -20.25 -9.39 -13.32
N LEU A 151 -19.72 -8.23 -12.88
CA LEU A 151 -18.34 -7.80 -13.14
C LEU A 151 -17.38 -8.11 -11.98
N SER A 152 -17.92 -8.28 -10.77
CA SER A 152 -17.08 -8.38 -9.57
C SER A 152 -16.80 -9.83 -9.17
N VAL A 153 -15.54 -10.07 -8.78
CA VAL A 153 -15.04 -11.34 -8.26
C VAL A 153 -14.21 -11.07 -6.98
N TYR A 154 -14.21 -12.00 -6.03
CA TYR A 154 -13.32 -11.90 -4.89
C TYR A 154 -11.87 -12.22 -5.29
N PHE A 155 -10.91 -11.61 -4.62
CA PHE A 155 -9.49 -11.68 -4.96
C PHE A 155 -8.93 -13.11 -5.01
N ASP A 156 -9.29 -13.95 -4.03
CA ASP A 156 -8.85 -15.34 -4.02
C ASP A 156 -9.49 -16.14 -5.16
N ASP A 157 -10.79 -15.91 -5.43
CA ASP A 157 -11.49 -16.56 -6.53
C ASP A 157 -10.91 -16.13 -7.88
N PHE A 158 -10.60 -14.83 -8.03
CA PHE A 158 -9.91 -14.30 -9.21
C PHE A 158 -8.57 -15.01 -9.44
N LEU A 159 -7.72 -15.12 -8.41
CA LEU A 159 -6.44 -15.82 -8.54
C LEU A 159 -6.62 -17.30 -8.87
N ASN A 160 -7.61 -17.95 -8.25
CA ASN A 160 -7.90 -19.36 -8.50
C ASN A 160 -8.44 -19.56 -9.93
N GLU A 161 -9.38 -18.74 -10.40
CA GLU A 161 -9.90 -18.79 -11.78
C GLU A 161 -8.77 -18.63 -12.80
N GLN A 162 -7.94 -17.59 -12.61
CA GLN A 162 -6.89 -17.29 -13.57
C GLN A 162 -5.75 -18.32 -13.58
N LEU A 163 -5.59 -19.10 -12.53
CA LEU A 163 -4.49 -20.06 -12.40
C LEU A 163 -4.96 -21.53 -12.33
N ALA A 164 -6.27 -21.80 -12.52
CA ALA A 164 -6.87 -23.12 -12.43
C ALA A 164 -6.23 -24.16 -13.37
N ASP A 165 -5.96 -23.75 -14.62
CA ASP A 165 -5.36 -24.62 -15.65
C ASP A 165 -3.82 -24.75 -15.55
N GLY A 166 -3.26 -24.30 -14.42
CA GLY A 166 -1.82 -24.23 -14.23
C GLY A 166 -1.18 -23.05 -14.95
N VAL A 167 0.13 -22.99 -14.93
CA VAL A 167 0.93 -21.93 -15.57
C VAL A 167 1.67 -22.53 -16.75
N SER A 168 1.33 -22.11 -17.97
CA SER A 168 2.01 -22.56 -19.18
C SER A 168 3.45 -21.99 -19.24
N ASP A 169 4.32 -22.67 -19.98
CA ASP A 169 5.69 -22.19 -20.21
C ASP A 169 5.69 -20.84 -20.94
N ASP A 170 4.78 -20.61 -21.87
CA ASP A 170 4.66 -19.34 -22.59
C ASP A 170 4.31 -18.18 -21.64
N LEU A 171 3.36 -18.38 -20.73
CA LEU A 171 2.99 -17.37 -19.74
C LEU A 171 4.16 -17.08 -18.78
N LEU A 172 4.88 -18.12 -18.37
CA LEU A 172 6.05 -17.99 -17.52
C LEU A 172 7.21 -17.28 -18.23
N ASN A 173 7.41 -17.55 -19.50
CA ASN A 173 8.44 -16.92 -20.33
C ASN A 173 8.11 -15.44 -20.57
N GLU A 174 6.85 -15.11 -20.85
CA GLU A 174 6.41 -13.70 -20.97
C GLU A 174 6.61 -12.94 -19.64
N TYR A 175 6.25 -13.53 -18.50
CA TYR A 175 6.52 -12.96 -17.18
C TYR A 175 8.01 -12.67 -16.97
N LYS A 176 8.87 -13.66 -17.22
CA LYS A 176 10.32 -13.52 -17.07
C LYS A 176 10.87 -12.43 -18.00
N LYS A 177 10.39 -12.38 -19.25
CA LYS A 177 10.79 -11.37 -20.24
C LYS A 177 10.42 -9.97 -19.74
N ARG A 178 9.15 -9.72 -19.37
CA ARG A 178 8.72 -8.40 -18.88
C ARG A 178 9.51 -7.98 -17.64
N LEU A 179 9.74 -8.91 -16.72
CA LEU A 179 10.53 -8.66 -15.52
C LEU A 179 12.00 -8.30 -15.86
N ALA A 180 12.58 -8.95 -16.87
CA ALA A 180 13.94 -8.66 -17.34
C ALA A 180 14.04 -7.29 -18.02
N ASP A 181 13.04 -6.94 -18.84
CA ASP A 181 12.99 -5.72 -19.65
C ASP A 181 12.56 -4.46 -18.86
N ALA A 182 12.15 -4.62 -17.59
CA ALA A 182 11.78 -3.48 -16.73
C ALA A 182 12.97 -2.54 -16.53
N ASN A 183 12.74 -1.24 -16.69
CA ASN A 183 13.75 -0.20 -16.66
C ASN A 183 13.27 1.04 -15.89
N ASP A 184 14.18 1.97 -15.61
CA ASP A 184 13.93 3.15 -14.78
C ASP A 184 13.00 4.18 -15.40
N GLU A 185 12.86 4.19 -16.72
CA GLU A 185 11.96 5.11 -17.45
C GLU A 185 10.51 4.61 -17.47
N ASP A 186 10.27 3.33 -17.16
CA ASP A 186 8.92 2.81 -17.03
C ASP A 186 8.16 3.55 -15.91
N LEU A 187 6.90 3.86 -16.16
CA LEU A 187 6.01 4.37 -15.12
C LEU A 187 5.74 3.27 -14.09
N CYS A 188 5.85 3.65 -12.83
CA CYS A 188 5.53 2.81 -11.68
C CYS A 188 4.11 3.11 -11.17
N ASN A 189 3.84 4.39 -10.93
CA ASN A 189 2.55 4.87 -10.42
C ASN A 189 2.08 6.13 -11.12
N ILE A 190 0.75 6.34 -11.10
CA ILE A 190 0.13 7.64 -11.33
C ILE A 190 -0.68 7.99 -10.08
N LEU A 191 -0.30 9.06 -9.40
CA LEU A 191 -0.96 9.50 -8.17
C LEU A 191 -1.83 10.73 -8.45
N TYR A 192 -3.16 10.59 -8.29
CA TYR A 192 -4.07 11.71 -8.47
C TYR A 192 -4.05 12.65 -7.28
N THR A 193 -3.81 13.94 -7.55
CA THR A 193 -3.81 15.01 -6.55
C THR A 193 -4.93 16.00 -6.83
N SER A 194 -5.46 16.64 -5.79
CA SER A 194 -6.44 17.74 -5.95
C SER A 194 -5.75 18.90 -6.65
N GLY A 195 -6.08 19.13 -7.93
CA GLY A 195 -5.57 20.27 -8.68
C GLY A 195 -6.19 21.59 -8.19
N THR A 196 -5.44 22.69 -8.31
CA THR A 196 -5.91 24.05 -8.03
C THR A 196 -7.06 24.48 -8.95
N THR A 197 -7.28 23.77 -10.05
CA THR A 197 -8.29 24.03 -11.09
C THR A 197 -9.57 23.19 -10.95
N GLY A 198 -9.74 22.47 -9.85
CA GLY A 198 -10.95 21.69 -9.54
C GLY A 198 -10.96 20.24 -10.00
N GLN A 199 -10.27 19.87 -11.08
CA GLN A 199 -10.11 18.47 -11.49
C GLN A 199 -8.79 17.88 -10.97
N SER A 200 -8.83 16.63 -10.53
CA SER A 200 -7.64 15.90 -10.10
C SER A 200 -6.67 15.70 -11.26
N LYS A 201 -5.36 15.83 -10.98
CA LYS A 201 -4.28 15.62 -11.96
C LYS A 201 -3.47 14.39 -11.56
N GLY A 202 -3.17 13.52 -12.52
CA GLY A 202 -2.33 12.35 -12.34
C GLY A 202 -0.85 12.72 -12.41
N VAL A 203 -0.16 12.60 -11.28
CA VAL A 203 1.30 12.77 -11.19
C VAL A 203 1.95 11.44 -11.56
N MET A 204 2.69 11.42 -12.66
CA MET A 204 3.38 10.24 -13.18
C MET A 204 4.73 10.05 -12.48
N LEU A 205 4.96 8.86 -11.93
CA LEU A 205 6.17 8.50 -11.20
C LEU A 205 6.83 7.30 -11.88
N THR A 206 8.10 7.44 -12.25
CA THR A 206 8.90 6.35 -12.82
C THR A 206 9.64 5.57 -11.72
N TYR A 207 10.16 4.38 -12.06
CA TYR A 207 11.02 3.62 -11.14
C TYR A 207 12.30 4.38 -10.81
N GLY A 208 12.86 5.13 -11.76
CA GLY A 208 14.05 5.96 -11.56
C GLY A 208 13.82 7.03 -10.48
N MET A 209 12.64 7.66 -10.44
CA MET A 209 12.30 8.64 -9.41
C MET A 209 12.27 8.02 -8.01
N TYR A 210 11.70 6.81 -7.87
CA TYR A 210 11.73 6.09 -6.60
C TYR A 210 13.16 5.72 -6.18
N ARG A 211 13.96 5.19 -7.11
CA ARG A 211 15.36 4.83 -6.85
C ARG A 211 16.17 6.02 -6.34
N GLU A 212 16.05 7.20 -6.98
CA GLU A 212 16.74 8.40 -6.53
C GLU A 212 16.23 8.89 -5.17
N GLY A 213 14.91 8.83 -4.93
CA GLY A 213 14.33 9.12 -3.64
C GLY A 213 14.90 8.21 -2.54
N PHE A 214 15.01 6.91 -2.79
CA PHE A 214 15.58 5.97 -1.83
C PHE A 214 17.07 6.23 -1.59
N ARG A 215 17.85 6.46 -2.64
CA ARG A 215 19.29 6.78 -2.54
C ARG A 215 19.56 7.98 -1.65
N VAL A 216 18.75 9.05 -1.79
CA VAL A 216 18.91 10.27 -0.98
C VAL A 216 18.53 10.02 0.49
N ASN A 217 17.44 9.27 0.74
CA ASN A 217 17.00 9.00 2.10
C ASN A 217 17.91 8.00 2.83
N ASP A 218 18.36 6.93 2.15
CA ASP A 218 19.30 5.94 2.69
C ASP A 218 20.63 6.56 3.14
N ALA A 219 21.06 7.65 2.48
CA ALA A 219 22.29 8.36 2.85
C ALA A 219 22.22 9.06 4.21
N VAL A 220 21.00 9.32 4.74
CA VAL A 220 20.79 10.10 5.98
C VAL A 220 20.00 9.35 7.05
N LEU A 221 19.27 8.28 6.68
CA LEU A 221 18.47 7.47 7.58
C LEU A 221 19.16 6.14 7.84
N PRO A 222 19.53 5.80 9.07
CA PRO A 222 20.22 4.54 9.40
C PRO A 222 19.21 3.38 9.48
N LEU A 223 18.49 3.09 8.38
CA LEU A 223 17.49 2.03 8.31
C LEU A 223 18.14 0.67 8.09
N SER A 224 17.50 -0.37 8.59
CA SER A 224 17.98 -1.75 8.49
C SER A 224 16.85 -2.78 8.43
N GLU A 225 17.20 -4.02 8.15
CA GLU A 225 16.28 -5.16 8.23
C GLU A 225 15.72 -5.42 9.62
N ASN A 226 16.26 -4.84 10.68
CA ASN A 226 15.78 -5.01 12.05
C ASN A 226 14.71 -3.99 12.43
N ASP A 227 14.45 -3.02 11.57
CA ASP A 227 13.44 -2.01 11.80
C ASP A 227 12.02 -2.55 11.62
N VAL A 228 11.10 -1.94 12.37
CA VAL A 228 9.66 -2.21 12.33
C VAL A 228 8.95 -0.93 11.95
N PHE A 229 8.34 -0.92 10.78
CA PHE A 229 7.60 0.20 10.24
C PHE A 229 6.12 0.07 10.58
N LEU A 230 5.49 1.15 11.04
CA LEU A 230 4.03 1.22 11.15
C LEU A 230 3.49 2.10 10.02
N ASN A 231 2.79 1.49 9.08
CA ASN A 231 2.19 2.16 7.93
C ASN A 231 0.75 2.53 8.23
N PHE A 232 0.45 3.80 8.46
CA PHE A 232 -0.89 4.25 8.83
C PHE A 232 -1.43 5.42 8.01
N LEU A 233 -0.58 6.18 7.32
CA LEU A 233 -1.03 7.14 6.33
C LEU A 233 -1.47 6.43 5.05
N PRO A 234 -2.34 7.04 4.22
CA PRO A 234 -2.82 6.38 3.00
C PRO A 234 -1.70 6.06 2.00
N TYR A 235 -1.64 4.83 1.49
CA TYR A 235 -0.73 4.44 0.39
C TYR A 235 -1.04 5.14 -0.94
N THR A 236 -2.14 5.86 -1.02
CA THR A 236 -2.47 6.74 -2.14
C THR A 236 -1.60 7.99 -2.18
N HIS A 237 -0.95 8.33 -1.07
CA HIS A 237 -0.06 9.48 -0.99
C HIS A 237 1.40 9.05 -1.12
N ILE A 238 2.19 9.79 -1.91
CA ILE A 238 3.59 9.48 -2.18
C ILE A 238 4.43 9.33 -0.90
N PHE A 239 4.15 10.12 0.13
CA PHE A 239 4.91 10.12 1.38
C PHE A 239 4.87 8.76 2.08
N GLU A 240 3.69 8.17 2.30
CA GLU A 240 3.57 6.85 2.92
C GLU A 240 4.04 5.74 1.97
N ARG A 241 3.68 5.84 0.69
CA ARG A 241 4.04 4.85 -0.32
C ARG A 241 5.55 4.72 -0.47
N ALA A 242 6.26 5.83 -0.67
CA ALA A 242 7.71 5.82 -0.81
C ALA A 242 8.41 5.38 0.49
N TRP A 243 7.88 5.79 1.65
CA TRP A 243 8.37 5.36 2.95
C TRP A 243 8.27 3.85 3.15
N CYS A 244 7.11 3.27 2.85
CA CYS A 244 6.91 1.82 2.90
C CYS A 244 7.85 1.08 1.94
N TYR A 245 7.99 1.55 0.69
CA TYR A 245 8.87 0.93 -0.29
C TYR A 245 10.34 1.02 0.10
N LEU A 246 10.77 2.14 0.68
CA LEU A 246 12.12 2.27 1.25
C LEU A 246 12.35 1.22 2.35
N GLY A 247 11.42 1.06 3.29
CA GLY A 247 11.50 0.03 4.33
C GLY A 247 11.56 -1.38 3.77
N LEU A 248 10.79 -1.67 2.71
CA LEU A 248 10.86 -2.96 2.00
C LEU A 248 12.22 -3.16 1.32
N THR A 249 12.83 -2.09 0.79
CA THR A 249 14.17 -2.14 0.19
C THR A 249 15.22 -2.53 1.22
N GLU A 250 15.10 -2.03 2.46
CA GLU A 250 16.00 -2.38 3.56
C GLU A 250 15.70 -3.76 4.19
N GLY A 251 14.58 -4.39 3.83
CA GLY A 251 14.17 -5.69 4.37
C GLY A 251 13.46 -5.60 5.72
N ALA A 252 13.02 -4.39 6.10
CA ALA A 252 12.32 -4.11 7.35
C ALA A 252 10.89 -4.67 7.35
N LEU A 253 10.38 -5.00 8.54
CA LEU A 253 8.99 -5.44 8.72
C LEU A 253 8.02 -4.26 8.53
N GLN A 254 7.02 -4.42 7.66
CA GLN A 254 5.96 -3.45 7.45
C GLN A 254 4.69 -3.86 8.19
N CYS A 255 4.32 -3.15 9.25
CA CYS A 255 3.07 -3.37 9.98
C CYS A 255 1.97 -2.48 9.40
N VAL A 256 1.04 -3.09 8.68
CA VAL A 256 -0.03 -2.40 7.95
C VAL A 256 -1.18 -2.10 8.91
N ASN A 257 -1.39 -0.82 9.21
CA ASN A 257 -2.54 -0.37 10.01
C ASN A 257 -3.77 -0.24 9.11
N LEU A 258 -4.70 -1.19 9.23
CA LEU A 258 -5.88 -1.28 8.36
C LEU A 258 -6.92 -0.18 8.63
N ARG A 259 -7.00 0.31 9.86
CA ARG A 259 -7.99 1.30 10.31
C ARG A 259 -7.30 2.51 10.90
N PRO A 260 -7.44 3.71 10.33
CA PRO A 260 -6.78 4.92 10.84
C PRO A 260 -7.08 5.23 12.32
N ALA A 261 -8.27 4.84 12.81
CA ALA A 261 -8.66 5.02 14.23
C ALA A 261 -7.80 4.19 15.20
N ASP A 262 -7.21 3.09 14.74
CA ASP A 262 -6.47 2.15 15.59
C ASP A 262 -4.98 2.47 15.72
N VAL A 263 -4.49 3.57 15.13
CA VAL A 263 -3.06 3.91 15.09
C VAL A 263 -2.41 3.91 16.48
N GLN A 264 -3.08 4.48 17.48
CA GLN A 264 -2.56 4.51 18.85
C GLN A 264 -2.41 3.09 19.44
N ARG A 265 -3.41 2.25 19.24
CA ARG A 265 -3.36 0.85 19.66
C ARG A 265 -2.29 0.07 18.90
N SER A 266 -2.21 0.27 17.60
CA SER A 266 -1.19 -0.36 16.75
C SER A 266 0.23 0.01 17.19
N MET A 267 0.48 1.28 17.55
CA MET A 267 1.77 1.71 18.10
C MET A 267 2.13 0.96 19.39
N GLN A 268 1.14 0.77 20.30
CA GLN A 268 1.33 0.07 21.56
C GLN A 268 1.57 -1.42 21.41
N GLU A 269 0.99 -2.04 20.36
CA GLU A 269 1.11 -3.48 20.11
C GLU A 269 2.34 -3.85 19.28
N VAL A 270 2.67 -3.01 18.31
CA VAL A 270 3.75 -3.26 17.33
C VAL A 270 5.10 -2.75 17.81
N HIS A 271 5.13 -1.69 18.66
CA HIS A 271 6.36 -1.00 19.08
C HIS A 271 7.23 -0.61 17.88
N PRO A 272 6.73 0.22 16.92
CA PRO A 272 7.47 0.55 15.73
C PRO A 272 8.77 1.29 16.06
N THR A 273 9.85 0.99 15.33
CA THR A 273 11.09 1.75 15.36
C THR A 273 11.06 2.93 14.41
N CYS A 274 10.23 2.81 13.35
CA CYS A 274 10.10 3.81 12.30
C CYS A 274 8.63 4.03 11.92
N MET A 275 8.26 5.28 11.74
CA MET A 275 6.96 5.66 11.17
C MET A 275 7.06 7.04 10.54
N CYS A 276 6.38 7.27 9.42
CA CYS A 276 6.20 8.62 8.93
C CYS A 276 4.88 9.21 9.49
N ALA A 277 4.88 10.49 9.77
CA ALA A 277 3.71 11.17 10.29
C ALA A 277 3.64 12.61 9.79
N VAL A 278 2.43 13.13 9.67
CA VAL A 278 2.18 14.53 9.34
C VAL A 278 2.07 15.40 10.60
N PRO A 279 2.32 16.73 10.55
CA PRO A 279 2.26 17.60 11.72
C PRO A 279 0.99 17.45 12.54
N ARG A 280 -0.17 17.34 11.89
CA ARG A 280 -1.47 17.16 12.57
C ARG A 280 -1.55 15.89 13.44
N PHE A 281 -0.79 14.85 13.12
CA PHE A 281 -0.72 13.65 13.96
C PHE A 281 -0.06 14.01 15.31
N TRP A 282 1.06 14.71 15.29
CA TRP A 282 1.79 15.13 16.47
C TRP A 282 1.02 16.15 17.32
N GLU A 283 0.27 17.06 16.68
CA GLU A 283 -0.66 17.96 17.36
C GLU A 283 -1.71 17.18 18.16
N LYS A 284 -2.31 16.14 17.57
CA LYS A 284 -3.26 15.27 18.27
C LYS A 284 -2.62 14.51 19.43
N VAL A 285 -1.41 13.99 19.26
CA VAL A 285 -0.68 13.30 20.33
C VAL A 285 -0.43 14.29 21.48
N TYR A 286 0.01 15.50 21.16
CA TYR A 286 0.25 16.55 22.16
C TYR A 286 -1.04 16.92 22.91
N GLN A 287 -2.15 17.14 22.21
CA GLN A 287 -3.45 17.40 22.82
C GLN A 287 -3.89 16.26 23.76
N ALA A 288 -3.75 15.02 23.34
CA ALA A 288 -4.10 13.86 24.17
C ALA A 288 -3.25 13.79 25.46
N VAL A 289 -1.96 14.18 25.39
CA VAL A 289 -1.09 14.29 26.58
C VAL A 289 -1.57 15.41 27.51
N LEU A 290 -1.94 16.57 26.97
CA LEU A 290 -2.48 17.67 27.75
C LEU A 290 -3.81 17.30 28.43
N GLU A 291 -4.75 16.70 27.71
CA GLU A 291 -6.03 16.23 28.26
C GLU A 291 -5.81 15.20 29.39
N LYS A 292 -4.87 14.26 29.19
CA LYS A 292 -4.51 13.29 30.24
C LYS A 292 -3.92 13.99 31.46
N MET A 293 -3.10 15.02 31.24
CA MET A 293 -2.54 15.85 32.32
C MET A 293 -3.66 16.59 33.09
N GLU A 294 -4.60 17.22 32.39
CA GLU A 294 -5.70 17.98 33.02
C GLU A 294 -6.66 17.06 33.83
N ASN A 295 -6.94 15.87 33.32
CA ASN A 295 -7.84 14.90 33.96
C ASN A 295 -7.13 14.00 34.99
N GLY A 296 -5.81 14.09 35.14
CA GLY A 296 -5.02 13.28 36.05
C GLY A 296 -5.08 13.74 37.51
N THR A 297 -4.64 12.87 38.41
CA THR A 297 -4.44 13.21 39.84
C THR A 297 -3.39 14.30 39.99
N PHE A 298 -3.33 14.93 41.18
CA PHE A 298 -2.34 15.95 41.48
C PHE A 298 -0.90 15.45 41.24
N MET A 299 -0.59 14.20 41.61
CA MET A 299 0.74 13.62 41.42
C MET A 299 1.06 13.38 39.93
N GLU A 300 0.10 12.85 39.15
CA GLU A 300 0.28 12.67 37.71
C GLU A 300 0.51 14.00 36.99
N ARG A 301 -0.27 15.03 37.30
CA ARG A 301 -0.09 16.38 36.77
C ARG A 301 1.30 16.93 37.05
N LYS A 302 1.79 16.76 38.29
CA LYS A 302 3.13 17.21 38.69
C LYS A 302 4.21 16.47 37.89
N LEU A 303 4.11 15.14 37.81
CA LEU A 303 5.09 14.31 37.12
C LEU A 303 5.14 14.64 35.60
N ILE A 304 4.02 14.81 34.95
CA ILE A 304 3.96 15.15 33.50
C ILE A 304 4.57 16.55 33.27
N ARG A 305 4.27 17.55 34.14
CA ARG A 305 4.86 18.88 34.03
C ARG A 305 6.38 18.85 34.17
N GLU A 306 6.89 18.13 35.15
CA GLU A 306 8.34 17.98 35.35
C GLU A 306 9.00 17.29 34.15
N ALA A 307 8.37 16.24 33.59
CA ALA A 307 8.86 15.56 32.39
C ALA A 307 8.90 16.49 31.16
N LEU A 308 7.85 17.31 30.96
CA LEU A 308 7.81 18.30 29.87
C LEU A 308 8.90 19.39 30.04
N GLU A 309 9.13 19.87 31.25
CA GLU A 309 10.18 20.87 31.53
C GLU A 309 11.59 20.29 31.31
N VAL A 310 11.82 19.06 31.74
CA VAL A 310 13.09 18.36 31.46
C VAL A 310 13.26 18.17 29.95
N GLY A 311 12.24 17.72 29.23
CA GLY A 311 12.27 17.58 27.77
C GLY A 311 12.61 18.89 27.08
N LYS A 312 11.97 20.01 27.45
CA LYS A 312 12.28 21.34 26.90
C LYS A 312 13.75 21.73 27.09
N ARG A 313 14.28 21.51 28.29
CA ARG A 313 15.71 21.86 28.60
C ARG A 313 16.69 21.00 27.78
N TYR A 314 16.33 19.76 27.47
CA TYR A 314 17.20 18.85 26.75
C TYR A 314 17.26 19.11 25.24
N TRP A 315 16.18 19.65 24.65
CA TRP A 315 16.05 19.82 23.20
C TRP A 315 16.12 21.28 22.71
N VAL A 316 16.09 22.27 23.61
CA VAL A 316 16.14 23.71 23.27
C VAL A 316 17.49 24.34 23.56
N ASN A 317 18.40 23.64 24.22
CA ASN A 317 19.80 23.99 24.41
C ASN A 317 20.71 23.05 23.62
#